data_a7f3df29332c47e131bb19a43d1f5abf
#
_entry.id   a7f3df29332c47e131bb19a43d1f5abf
#
_cell.length_a   1.000
_cell.length_b   1.000
_cell.length_c   1.000
_cell.angle_alpha   90.00
_cell.angle_beta   90.00
_cell.angle_gamma   90.00
#
_symmetry.space_group_name_H-M   'P 1'
#
loop_
_entity.id
_entity.type
_entity.pdbx_description
1 polymer ?
#
loop_
_entity_poly.entity_id
_entity_poly.type
_entity_poly.pdbx_seq_one_letter_code
_entity_poly.pdbx_strand_id
1 'polypeptide(L)'
;MSDGGRSNPDIAKRLIALREALGKNQSAFAALIEVSQPAMNNYEKGHRRPDIDVAIRIQVRTGATLDWIYLGRRDGLPTRLLELLPDLSVEKAAG
;
A
#
# COMPACT_ATOMS: atom_id res chain seq x y z
N MET A 1 -12.22 16.20 -8.88
CA MET A 1 -12.83 15.48 -7.76
C MET A 1 -11.99 14.31 -7.35
N SER A 2 -11.84 14.17 -6.07
CA SER A 2 -11.11 13.03 -5.52
C SER A 2 -11.94 11.75 -5.70
N ASP A 3 -11.27 10.65 -5.91
CA ASP A 3 -11.93 9.35 -5.98
C ASP A 3 -11.96 8.65 -4.61
N GLY A 4 -11.79 9.42 -3.52
CA GLY A 4 -11.85 8.88 -2.18
C GLY A 4 -10.64 8.08 -1.76
N GLY A 5 -9.49 8.34 -2.38
CA GLY A 5 -8.26 7.64 -2.05
C GLY A 5 -8.08 6.33 -2.80
N ARG A 6 -8.83 6.14 -3.88
CA ARG A 6 -8.78 4.90 -4.67
C ARG A 6 -7.96 5.02 -5.94
N SER A 7 -7.35 6.18 -6.19
CA SER A 7 -6.55 6.37 -7.40
C SER A 7 -5.26 5.58 -7.35
N ASN A 8 -4.67 5.35 -8.51
CA ASN A 8 -3.38 4.69 -8.56
C ASN A 8 -2.30 5.45 -7.78
N PRO A 9 -2.21 6.79 -7.88
CA PRO A 9 -1.26 7.51 -7.02
C PRO A 9 -1.51 7.34 -5.52
N ASP A 10 -2.77 7.27 -5.09
CA ASP A 10 -3.07 7.04 -3.68
C ASP A 10 -2.63 5.65 -3.24
N ILE A 11 -2.90 4.64 -4.06
CA ILE A 11 -2.46 3.28 -3.78
C ILE A 11 -0.94 3.21 -3.74
N ALA A 12 -0.27 3.92 -4.66
CA ALA A 12 1.20 3.97 -4.69
C ALA A 12 1.76 4.51 -3.37
N LYS A 13 1.18 5.58 -2.86
CA LYS A 13 1.63 6.16 -1.58
C LYS A 13 1.50 5.16 -0.44
N ARG A 14 0.40 4.41 -0.41
CA ARG A 14 0.20 3.41 0.63
C ARG A 14 1.20 2.27 0.53
N LEU A 15 1.48 1.81 -0.68
CA LEU A 15 2.45 0.72 -0.86
C LEU A 15 3.87 1.15 -0.47
N ILE A 16 4.24 2.38 -0.82
CA ILE A 16 5.55 2.92 -0.42
C ILE A 16 5.61 3.02 1.11
N ALA A 17 4.56 3.54 1.74
CA ALA A 17 4.52 3.68 3.19
C ALA A 17 4.63 2.31 3.87
N LEU A 18 3.94 1.31 3.36
CA LEU A 18 4.00 -0.04 3.91
C LEU A 18 5.42 -0.61 3.78
N ARG A 19 6.01 -0.48 2.61
CA ARG A 19 7.36 -0.98 2.36
C ARG A 19 8.36 -0.33 3.33
N GLU A 20 8.28 0.98 3.47
CA GLU A 20 9.19 1.71 4.35
C GLU A 20 8.96 1.35 5.82
N ALA A 21 7.70 1.19 6.21
CA ALA A 21 7.37 0.80 7.57
C ALA A 21 7.97 -0.56 7.93
N LEU A 22 8.07 -1.46 6.95
CA LEU A 22 8.66 -2.77 7.14
C LEU A 22 10.18 -2.77 6.99
N GLY A 23 10.78 -1.62 6.73
CA GLY A 23 12.22 -1.50 6.61
C GLY A 23 12.80 -2.14 5.37
N LYS A 24 12.03 -2.22 4.29
CA LYS A 24 12.46 -2.94 3.09
C LYS A 24 12.67 -1.97 1.94
N ASN A 25 13.69 -2.29 1.11
CA ASN A 25 13.81 -1.60 -0.16
C ASN A 25 12.84 -2.22 -1.18
N GLN A 26 12.78 -1.61 -2.36
CA GLN A 26 11.81 -2.03 -3.38
C GLN A 26 12.03 -3.48 -3.80
N SER A 27 13.27 -3.89 -3.99
CA SER A 27 13.61 -5.24 -4.42
C SER A 27 13.19 -6.28 -3.38
N ALA A 28 13.48 -6.01 -2.10
CA ALA A 28 13.14 -6.94 -1.03
C ALA A 28 11.62 -7.05 -0.87
N PHE A 29 10.90 -5.94 -1.00
CA PHE A 29 9.46 -5.97 -0.88
C PHE A 29 8.82 -6.70 -2.07
N ALA A 30 9.34 -6.47 -3.28
CA ALA A 30 8.87 -7.19 -4.46
C ALA A 30 9.01 -8.70 -4.26
N ALA A 31 10.15 -9.14 -3.74
CA ALA A 31 10.36 -10.56 -3.45
C ALA A 31 9.38 -11.08 -2.41
N LEU A 32 9.12 -10.28 -1.37
CA LEU A 32 8.19 -10.67 -0.32
C LEU A 32 6.79 -10.96 -0.86
N ILE A 33 6.31 -10.13 -1.77
CA ILE A 33 4.96 -10.27 -2.31
C ILE A 33 4.93 -10.97 -3.66
N GLU A 34 6.08 -11.50 -4.08
CA GLU A 34 6.21 -12.35 -5.27
C GLU A 34 5.80 -11.65 -6.56
N VAL A 35 6.30 -10.43 -6.74
CA VAL A 35 6.15 -9.72 -8.00
C VAL A 35 7.54 -9.37 -8.51
N SER A 36 7.62 -9.07 -9.81
CA SER A 36 8.89 -8.61 -10.38
C SER A 36 9.19 -7.20 -9.89
N GLN A 37 10.46 -6.82 -9.89
CA GLN A 37 10.82 -5.46 -9.51
C GLN A 37 10.24 -4.42 -10.48
N PRO A 38 10.22 -4.64 -11.79
CA PRO A 38 9.52 -3.71 -12.68
C PRO A 38 8.04 -3.54 -12.34
N ALA A 39 7.35 -4.62 -11.96
CA ALA A 39 5.95 -4.50 -11.55
C ALA A 39 5.83 -3.65 -10.28
N MET A 40 6.68 -3.90 -9.28
CA MET A 40 6.66 -3.12 -8.05
C MET A 40 6.92 -1.65 -8.33
N ASN A 41 7.87 -1.37 -9.22
CA ASN A 41 8.18 0.00 -9.60
C ASN A 41 6.97 0.68 -10.25
N ASN A 42 6.23 -0.02 -11.10
CA ASN A 42 5.03 0.53 -11.72
C ASN A 42 3.94 0.81 -10.69
N TYR A 43 3.81 -0.03 -9.66
CA TYR A 43 2.86 0.24 -8.58
C TYR A 43 3.26 1.51 -7.83
N GLU A 44 4.54 1.66 -7.52
CA GLU A 44 5.00 2.81 -6.72
C GLU A 44 4.99 4.11 -7.50
N LYS A 45 5.06 4.04 -8.82
CA LYS A 45 4.94 5.22 -9.67
C LYS A 45 3.49 5.58 -9.99
N GLY A 46 2.55 4.75 -9.59
CA GLY A 46 1.14 5.02 -9.86
C GLY A 46 0.71 4.68 -11.28
N HIS A 47 1.53 3.94 -12.03
CA HIS A 47 1.20 3.54 -13.40
C HIS A 47 0.23 2.37 -13.41
N ARG A 48 0.24 1.54 -12.38
CA ARG A 48 -0.61 0.36 -12.26
C ARG A 48 -0.96 0.16 -10.80
N ARG A 49 -2.06 -0.57 -10.57
CA ARG A 49 -2.39 -1.01 -9.22
C ARG A 49 -2.22 -2.51 -9.13
N PRO A 50 -1.91 -3.05 -7.94
CA PRO A 50 -1.88 -4.50 -7.77
C PRO A 50 -3.23 -5.09 -8.13
N ASP A 51 -3.23 -6.23 -8.82
CA ASP A 51 -4.48 -6.95 -9.01
C ASP A 51 -4.86 -7.66 -7.70
N ILE A 52 -6.02 -8.31 -7.71
CA ILE A 52 -6.54 -8.89 -6.48
C ILE A 52 -5.63 -10.00 -5.94
N ASP A 53 -5.00 -10.78 -6.81
CA ASP A 53 -4.12 -11.85 -6.35
C ASP A 53 -2.88 -11.29 -5.66
N VAL A 54 -2.30 -10.22 -6.21
CA VAL A 54 -1.15 -9.57 -5.58
C VAL A 54 -1.57 -8.95 -4.25
N ALA A 55 -2.73 -8.29 -4.22
CA ALA A 55 -3.21 -7.66 -3.00
C ALA A 55 -3.45 -8.69 -1.90
N ILE A 56 -3.97 -9.86 -2.24
CA ILE A 56 -4.15 -10.94 -1.27
C ILE A 56 -2.78 -11.39 -0.71
N ARG A 57 -1.77 -11.51 -1.58
CA ARG A 57 -0.43 -11.86 -1.09
C ARG A 57 0.13 -10.79 -0.16
N ILE A 58 -0.12 -9.51 -0.47
CA ILE A 58 0.29 -8.43 0.43
C ILE A 58 -0.37 -8.61 1.79
N GLN A 59 -1.67 -8.86 1.82
CA GLN A 59 -2.37 -9.05 3.10
C GLN A 59 -1.81 -10.26 3.86
N VAL A 60 -1.61 -11.37 3.19
CA VAL A 60 -1.11 -12.58 3.84
C VAL A 60 0.30 -12.38 4.40
N ARG A 61 1.16 -11.69 3.64
CA ARG A 61 2.57 -11.56 4.00
C ARG A 61 2.85 -10.40 4.95
N THR A 62 2.01 -9.37 4.96
CA THR A 62 2.29 -8.15 5.74
C THR A 62 1.21 -7.84 6.77
N GLY A 63 -0.01 -8.28 6.56
CA GLY A 63 -1.15 -7.92 7.40
C GLY A 63 -1.91 -6.70 6.90
N ALA A 64 -1.40 -6.00 5.88
CA ALA A 64 -2.14 -4.87 5.31
C ALA A 64 -3.36 -5.38 4.57
N THR A 65 -4.53 -4.86 4.94
CA THR A 65 -5.79 -5.37 4.40
C THR A 65 -6.06 -4.84 2.99
N LEU A 66 -6.91 -5.56 2.26
CA LEU A 66 -7.36 -5.10 0.95
C LEU A 66 -8.07 -3.75 1.07
N ASP A 67 -8.88 -3.57 2.12
CA ASP A 67 -9.55 -2.30 2.34
C ASP A 67 -8.56 -1.15 2.49
N TRP A 68 -7.45 -1.40 3.19
CA TRP A 68 -6.44 -0.37 3.32
C TRP A 68 -5.72 -0.12 1.99
N ILE A 69 -5.33 -1.19 1.31
CA ILE A 69 -4.58 -1.06 0.05
C ILE A 69 -5.38 -0.25 -0.98
N TYR A 70 -6.63 -0.64 -1.21
CA TYR A 70 -7.42 -0.05 -2.28
C TYR A 70 -8.22 1.18 -1.87
N LEU A 71 -8.62 1.27 -0.60
CA LEU A 71 -9.52 2.33 -0.15
C LEU A 71 -8.91 3.24 0.91
N GLY A 72 -7.79 2.84 1.50
CA GLY A 72 -7.16 3.63 2.55
C GLY A 72 -7.80 3.49 3.92
N ARG A 73 -8.66 2.51 4.11
CA ARG A 73 -9.34 2.33 5.40
C ARG A 73 -8.41 1.68 6.41
N ARG A 74 -8.32 2.28 7.58
CA ARG A 74 -7.38 1.84 8.61
C ARG A 74 -8.01 0.96 9.67
N ASP A 75 -9.32 0.90 9.72
CA ASP A 75 -10.03 0.25 10.82
C ASP A 75 -9.85 -1.27 10.88
N GLY A 76 -9.40 -1.89 9.82
CA GLY A 76 -9.09 -3.32 9.81
C GLY A 76 -7.63 -3.67 9.94
N LEU A 77 -6.75 -2.68 10.10
CA LEU A 77 -5.30 -2.94 10.16
C LEU A 77 -4.90 -3.52 11.52
N PRO A 78 -3.92 -4.45 11.54
CA PRO A 78 -3.35 -4.90 12.82
C PRO A 78 -2.73 -3.72 13.56
N THR A 79 -2.76 -3.80 14.90
CA THR A 79 -2.24 -2.73 15.75
C THR A 79 -0.81 -2.34 15.39
N ARG A 80 0.06 -3.31 15.13
CA ARG A 80 1.45 -3.01 14.82
C ARG A 80 1.59 -2.18 13.55
N LEU A 81 0.72 -2.40 12.57
CA LEU A 81 0.76 -1.59 11.35
C LEU A 81 0.15 -0.22 11.57
N LEU A 82 -0.89 -0.13 12.39
CA LEU A 82 -1.45 1.17 12.74
C LEU A 82 -0.40 2.07 13.39
N GLU A 83 0.50 1.50 14.19
CA GLU A 83 1.56 2.26 14.83
C GLU A 83 2.66 2.68 13.89
N LEU A 84 2.93 1.86 12.87
CA LEU A 84 4.03 2.12 11.95
C LEU A 84 3.64 2.96 10.74
N LEU A 85 2.38 2.84 10.30
CA LEU A 85 1.95 3.50 9.07
C LEU A 85 1.43 4.89 9.36
N PRO A 86 1.84 5.90 8.55
CA PRO A 86 1.26 7.23 8.70
C PRO A 86 -0.20 7.23 8.28
N ASP A 87 -0.96 8.15 8.87
CA ASP A 87 -2.36 8.35 8.46
C ASP A 87 -2.37 9.28 7.26
N LEU A 88 -2.32 8.69 6.08
CA LEU A 88 -2.23 9.47 4.84
C LEU A 88 -3.51 10.25 4.54
N SER A 89 -4.63 9.86 5.15
CA SER A 89 -5.89 10.56 4.92
C SER A 89 -5.92 11.92 5.61
N VAL A 90 -5.10 12.12 6.64
CA VAL A 90 -5.07 13.39 7.37
C VAL A 90 -4.65 14.53 6.45
N GLU A 91 -3.74 14.28 5.54
CA GLU A 91 -3.27 15.32 4.61
C GLU A 91 -4.42 15.85 3.77
N LYS A 92 -5.29 14.96 3.32
CA LYS A 92 -6.42 15.37 2.49
C LYS A 92 -7.44 16.16 3.31
N ALA A 93 -7.66 15.73 4.53
CA ALA A 93 -8.61 16.42 5.40
C ALA A 93 -8.14 17.83 5.74
N ALA A 94 -6.83 18.03 5.88
CA ALA A 94 -6.27 19.32 6.19
C ALA A 94 -6.30 20.27 5.01
N GLY A 95 -6.31 19.73 3.81
CA GLY A 95 -6.39 20.56 2.63
C GLY A 95 -7.79 21.00 2.37
#